data_dde5d04b0383368779c2229aaa483cff
#
_entry.id   dde5d04b0383368779c2229aaa483cff
#
_cell.length_a   1.000
_cell.length_b   1.000
_cell.length_c   1.000
_cell.angle_alpha   90.00
_cell.angle_beta   90.00
_cell.angle_gamma   90.00
#
_symmetry.space_group_name_H-M   'P 1'
#
loop_
_entity.id
_entity.type
_entity.pdbx_description
1 polymer ?
#
loop_
_entity_poly.entity_id
_entity_poly.type
_entity_poly.pdbx_seq_one_letter_code
_entity_poly.pdbx_strand_id
1 'polypeptide(L)'
;MKTLKSTIALFGMLLLLSACGEKPQNNDDHNESEEVAAPANIISVVQADTLYQEYGNKRVDLIQNAQNVDENGEPIDPEDPRFVPATRALVIDYNTLKQYIHFIDQVAKDSKTSVKSMRIYLGKYPDKGSANGKRPGSETVFMNPTTIFDGGNEASFAIQTNADGTTTAVSVGSVLGTSKLPGKANLVLKQTDPIQSLALDDLGQIPPPYSNKEDY
;
A
#
# COMPACT_ATOMS: atom_id res chain seq x y z
N MET A 1 -26.49 46.09 -74.27
CA MET A 1 -26.95 45.05 -75.24
C MET A 1 -27.16 43.78 -74.50
N LYS A 2 -28.40 43.24 -74.59
CA LYS A 2 -28.83 41.84 -74.50
C LYS A 2 -28.66 41.17 -73.11
N THR A 3 -29.73 41.08 -72.33
CA THR A 3 -30.85 40.09 -72.31
C THR A 3 -30.45 38.82 -71.54
N LEU A 4 -31.13 38.62 -70.42
CA LEU A 4 -32.38 37.82 -70.20
C LEU A 4 -32.10 36.34 -69.99
N LYS A 5 -32.48 35.77 -68.90
CA LYS A 5 -33.68 35.00 -68.54
C LYS A 5 -33.47 34.34 -67.19
N SER A 6 -34.12 34.66 -66.15
CA SER A 6 -35.36 34.03 -65.63
C SER A 6 -35.41 32.51 -65.79
N THR A 7 -35.37 31.81 -64.66
CA THR A 7 -36.14 30.61 -64.45
C THR A 7 -36.42 30.42 -62.94
N ILE A 8 -37.64 30.62 -62.62
CA ILE A 8 -38.31 30.25 -61.39
C ILE A 8 -38.43 28.74 -61.37
N ALA A 9 -37.90 28.08 -60.34
CA ALA A 9 -38.29 26.72 -60.02
C ALA A 9 -38.83 26.68 -58.60
N LEU A 10 -40.12 26.65 -58.58
CA LEU A 10 -40.95 26.32 -57.43
C LEU A 10 -40.70 24.88 -57.02
N PHE A 11 -40.16 24.63 -55.84
CA PHE A 11 -40.11 23.28 -55.30
C PHE A 11 -40.68 23.23 -53.90
N GLY A 12 -41.66 22.39 -53.81
CA GLY A 12 -42.62 22.24 -52.78
C GLY A 12 -42.09 21.99 -51.37
N MET A 13 -42.77 22.65 -50.49
CA MET A 13 -42.75 22.47 -49.04
C MET A 13 -43.40 21.12 -48.71
N LEU A 14 -42.56 20.11 -48.44
CA LEU A 14 -42.99 18.83 -47.90
C LEU A 14 -42.73 18.86 -46.37
N LEU A 15 -43.77 19.23 -45.63
CA LEU A 15 -43.85 19.09 -44.18
C LEU A 15 -43.89 17.60 -43.81
N LEU A 16 -42.74 17.03 -43.46
CA LEU A 16 -42.70 15.78 -42.74
C LEU A 16 -42.76 16.06 -41.24
N LEU A 17 -43.92 15.88 -40.68
CA LEU A 17 -44.15 15.77 -39.25
C LEU A 17 -43.47 14.48 -38.75
N SER A 18 -42.23 14.57 -38.33
CA SER A 18 -41.61 13.52 -37.56
C SER A 18 -42.14 13.60 -36.14
N ALA A 19 -43.10 12.73 -35.83
CA ALA A 19 -43.50 12.47 -34.45
C ALA A 19 -42.24 11.92 -33.72
N CYS A 20 -41.62 12.75 -32.89
CA CYS A 20 -40.73 12.28 -31.84
C CYS A 20 -41.53 11.47 -30.83
N GLY A 21 -41.56 10.16 -31.01
CA GLY A 21 -41.92 9.27 -29.93
C GLY A 21 -40.84 9.37 -28.87
N GLU A 22 -41.20 9.92 -27.71
CA GLU A 22 -40.41 9.79 -26.49
C GLU A 22 -40.27 8.30 -26.20
N LYS A 23 -39.06 7.75 -26.44
CA LYS A 23 -38.71 6.46 -25.85
C LYS A 23 -38.68 6.65 -24.33
N PRO A 24 -39.29 5.73 -23.56
CA PRO A 24 -39.09 5.73 -22.13
C PRO A 24 -37.59 5.62 -21.87
N GLN A 25 -37.07 6.62 -21.18
CA GLN A 25 -35.69 6.64 -20.69
C GLN A 25 -35.62 5.57 -19.61
N ASN A 26 -35.28 4.36 -20.00
CA ASN A 26 -34.77 3.40 -19.04
C ASN A 26 -33.49 4.01 -18.48
N ASN A 27 -33.61 4.52 -17.26
CA ASN A 27 -32.47 4.76 -16.40
C ASN A 27 -31.92 3.39 -15.94
N ASP A 28 -31.41 2.62 -16.88
CA ASP A 28 -30.42 1.62 -16.55
C ASP A 28 -29.14 2.41 -16.26
N ASP A 29 -28.97 2.75 -15.00
CA ASP A 29 -27.69 3.06 -14.42
C ASP A 29 -26.79 1.80 -14.58
N HIS A 30 -26.41 1.52 -15.81
CA HIS A 30 -25.21 0.75 -16.08
C HIS A 30 -24.06 1.65 -15.63
N ASN A 31 -23.75 1.52 -14.34
CA ASN A 31 -22.46 1.85 -13.81
C ASN A 31 -21.47 0.96 -14.59
N GLU A 32 -21.08 1.41 -15.80
CA GLU A 32 -19.96 0.83 -16.52
C GLU A 32 -18.79 0.88 -15.53
N SER A 33 -18.52 -0.25 -14.90
CA SER A 33 -17.32 -0.38 -14.10
C SER A 33 -16.17 -0.08 -15.05
N GLU A 34 -15.51 1.07 -14.89
CA GLU A 34 -14.28 1.38 -15.63
C GLU A 34 -13.37 0.16 -15.53
N GLU A 35 -13.04 -0.42 -16.67
CA GLU A 35 -12.13 -1.56 -16.73
C GLU A 35 -10.77 -1.11 -16.21
N VAL A 36 -10.39 -1.59 -15.03
CA VAL A 36 -9.12 -1.24 -14.41
C VAL A 36 -8.01 -2.04 -15.09
N ALA A 37 -7.13 -1.36 -15.79
CA ALA A 37 -5.97 -1.99 -16.42
C ALA A 37 -5.02 -2.57 -15.35
N ALA A 38 -4.48 -3.77 -15.65
CA ALA A 38 -3.50 -4.39 -14.77
C ALA A 38 -2.22 -3.54 -14.67
N PRO A 39 -1.62 -3.41 -13.46
CA PRO A 39 -0.33 -2.76 -13.31
C PRO A 39 0.76 -3.39 -14.18
N ALA A 40 1.62 -2.58 -14.78
CA ALA A 40 2.65 -3.03 -15.71
C ALA A 40 3.72 -3.94 -15.09
N ASN A 41 3.83 -3.97 -13.77
CA ASN A 41 4.80 -4.75 -13.02
C ASN A 41 4.25 -6.06 -12.45
N ILE A 42 3.10 -6.53 -12.93
CA ILE A 42 2.64 -7.89 -12.64
C ILE A 42 3.57 -8.87 -13.34
N ILE A 43 4.09 -9.82 -12.57
CA ILE A 43 5.00 -10.87 -13.06
C ILE A 43 4.24 -12.17 -13.32
N SER A 44 4.81 -13.04 -14.14
CA SER A 44 4.25 -14.39 -14.37
C SER A 44 4.42 -15.31 -13.16
N VAL A 45 3.60 -16.35 -13.06
CA VAL A 45 3.73 -17.37 -12.00
C VAL A 45 5.12 -18.00 -11.98
N VAL A 46 5.70 -18.27 -13.14
CA VAL A 46 7.06 -18.83 -13.24
C VAL A 46 8.13 -17.88 -12.71
N GLN A 47 7.98 -16.59 -12.98
CA GLN A 47 8.89 -15.59 -12.40
C GLN A 47 8.73 -15.49 -10.88
N ALA A 48 7.49 -15.55 -10.37
CA ALA A 48 7.23 -15.53 -8.93
C ALA A 48 7.83 -16.76 -8.25
N ASP A 49 7.65 -17.96 -8.81
CA ASP A 49 8.27 -19.19 -8.32
C ASP A 49 9.80 -19.08 -8.30
N THR A 50 10.41 -18.60 -9.38
CA THR A 50 11.87 -18.38 -9.41
C THR A 50 12.34 -17.51 -8.26
N LEU A 51 11.66 -16.39 -7.97
CA LEU A 51 12.02 -15.52 -6.86
C LEU A 51 11.87 -16.21 -5.50
N TYR A 52 10.80 -16.99 -5.34
CA TYR A 52 10.54 -17.76 -4.13
C TYR A 52 11.62 -18.82 -3.87
N GLN A 53 11.99 -19.57 -4.92
CA GLN A 53 13.05 -20.59 -4.83
C GLN A 53 14.42 -19.96 -4.56
N GLU A 54 14.79 -18.86 -5.21
CA GLU A 54 16.04 -18.16 -4.96
C GLU A 54 16.13 -17.65 -3.52
N TYR A 55 15.03 -17.14 -2.95
CA TYR A 55 14.98 -16.79 -1.53
C TYR A 55 15.21 -18.03 -0.65
N GLY A 56 14.51 -19.13 -0.93
CA GLY A 56 14.70 -20.41 -0.24
C GLY A 56 16.17 -20.84 -0.24
N ASN A 57 16.74 -20.96 -1.42
CA ASN A 57 18.10 -21.47 -1.62
C ASN A 57 19.21 -20.57 -1.06
N LYS A 58 18.96 -19.26 -0.93
CA LYS A 58 20.00 -18.29 -0.57
C LYS A 58 19.84 -17.71 0.84
N ARG A 59 18.69 -17.84 1.48
CA ARG A 59 18.39 -17.14 2.74
C ARG A 59 17.82 -18.02 3.84
N VAL A 60 16.96 -18.99 3.52
CA VAL A 60 16.23 -19.78 4.52
C VAL A 60 17.18 -20.49 5.47
N ASP A 61 18.17 -21.24 4.96
CA ASP A 61 19.12 -21.98 5.79
C ASP A 61 19.97 -21.05 6.67
N LEU A 62 20.38 -19.90 6.13
CA LEU A 62 21.15 -18.91 6.90
C LEU A 62 20.33 -18.37 8.08
N ILE A 63 19.07 -18.03 7.85
CA ILE A 63 18.18 -17.52 8.88
C ILE A 63 17.89 -18.61 9.92
N GLN A 64 17.50 -19.80 9.48
CA GLN A 64 17.20 -20.92 10.39
C GLN A 64 18.38 -21.30 11.26
N ASN A 65 19.58 -21.40 10.70
CA ASN A 65 20.78 -21.72 11.44
C ASN A 65 21.17 -20.62 12.44
N ALA A 66 20.93 -19.35 12.11
CA ALA A 66 21.25 -18.24 12.99
C ALA A 66 20.28 -18.09 14.16
N GLN A 67 19.00 -18.46 14.00
CA GLN A 67 17.98 -18.26 15.03
C GLN A 67 17.68 -19.50 15.85
N ASN A 68 18.04 -20.69 15.38
CA ASN A 68 17.77 -21.95 16.05
C ASN A 68 19.05 -22.50 16.73
N VAL A 69 19.54 -21.73 17.68
CA VAL A 69 20.63 -22.16 18.58
C VAL A 69 20.16 -22.07 20.02
N ASP A 70 20.60 -22.98 20.84
CA ASP A 70 20.33 -22.97 22.28
C ASP A 70 21.25 -21.95 23.02
N GLU A 71 21.12 -21.86 24.33
CA GLU A 71 21.93 -20.98 25.18
C GLU A 71 23.41 -21.32 25.21
N ASN A 72 23.81 -22.52 24.78
CA ASN A 72 25.20 -22.95 24.63
C ASN A 72 25.74 -22.71 23.21
N GLY A 73 24.88 -22.24 22.28
CA GLY A 73 25.21 -22.06 20.88
C GLY A 73 25.10 -23.34 20.04
N GLU A 74 24.49 -24.41 20.59
CA GLU A 74 24.27 -25.65 19.86
C GLU A 74 22.98 -25.57 19.02
N PRO A 75 22.96 -26.15 17.81
CA PRO A 75 21.77 -26.15 16.95
C PRO A 75 20.58 -26.82 17.63
N ILE A 76 19.40 -26.18 17.52
CA ILE A 76 18.12 -26.77 17.94
C ILE A 76 17.62 -27.67 16.83
N ASP A 77 17.25 -28.93 17.19
CA ASP A 77 16.69 -29.90 16.27
C ASP A 77 15.40 -29.37 15.63
N PRO A 78 15.16 -29.52 14.32
CA PRO A 78 13.91 -29.16 13.67
C PRO A 78 12.63 -29.79 14.26
N GLU A 79 12.75 -30.93 14.92
CA GLU A 79 11.63 -31.59 15.63
C GLU A 79 11.40 -31.03 17.05
N ASP A 80 12.30 -30.22 17.57
CA ASP A 80 12.17 -29.58 18.88
C ASP A 80 11.08 -28.50 18.85
N PRO A 81 10.14 -28.45 19.80
CA PRO A 81 9.10 -27.40 19.86
C PRO A 81 9.61 -25.96 19.93
N ARG A 82 10.88 -25.76 20.26
CA ARG A 82 11.54 -24.45 20.27
C ARG A 82 12.02 -24.02 18.90
N PHE A 83 12.09 -24.95 17.93
CA PHE A 83 12.54 -24.62 16.59
C PHE A 83 11.60 -23.62 15.90
N VAL A 84 12.16 -22.58 15.32
CA VAL A 84 11.43 -21.53 14.62
C VAL A 84 11.83 -21.59 13.14
N PRO A 85 10.96 -22.04 12.25
CA PRO A 85 11.25 -22.03 10.82
C PRO A 85 11.36 -20.61 10.29
N ALA A 86 12.21 -20.38 9.30
CA ALA A 86 12.36 -19.08 8.66
C ALA A 86 11.05 -18.68 7.96
N THR A 87 10.69 -17.42 8.11
CA THR A 87 9.50 -16.85 7.48
C THR A 87 9.71 -16.75 5.96
N ARG A 88 8.82 -17.32 5.19
CA ARG A 88 8.85 -17.26 3.72
C ARG A 88 7.69 -16.48 3.12
N ALA A 89 6.60 -16.35 3.84
CA ALA A 89 5.41 -15.61 3.43
C ALA A 89 4.78 -14.90 4.62
N LEU A 90 4.08 -13.83 4.33
CA LEU A 90 3.29 -13.06 5.29
C LEU A 90 1.88 -12.90 4.73
N VAL A 91 0.88 -13.12 5.54
CA VAL A 91 -0.51 -12.98 5.14
C VAL A 91 -1.05 -11.64 5.62
N ILE A 92 -1.59 -10.88 4.70
CA ILE A 92 -2.30 -9.63 4.99
C ILE A 92 -3.76 -9.86 4.61
N ASP A 93 -4.68 -9.62 5.55
CA ASP A 93 -6.10 -9.65 5.21
C ASP A 93 -6.42 -8.57 4.17
N TYR A 94 -7.08 -8.98 3.10
CA TYR A 94 -7.36 -8.11 1.96
C TYR A 94 -8.26 -6.91 2.32
N ASN A 95 -9.22 -7.10 3.22
CA ASN A 95 -10.12 -6.01 3.63
C ASN A 95 -9.38 -5.04 4.56
N THR A 96 -8.54 -5.55 5.45
CA THR A 96 -7.65 -4.72 6.28
C THR A 96 -6.71 -3.87 5.42
N LEU A 97 -6.11 -4.45 4.37
CA LEU A 97 -5.27 -3.70 3.44
C LEU A 97 -6.05 -2.58 2.72
N LYS A 98 -7.24 -2.88 2.23
CA LYS A 98 -8.11 -1.87 1.58
C LYS A 98 -8.51 -0.76 2.55
N GLN A 99 -8.92 -1.13 3.77
CA GLN A 99 -9.27 -0.16 4.80
C GLN A 99 -8.09 0.74 5.15
N TYR A 100 -6.90 0.15 5.26
CA TYR A 100 -5.67 0.90 5.51
C TYR A 100 -5.36 1.90 4.41
N ILE A 101 -5.46 1.51 3.14
CA ILE A 101 -5.25 2.41 2.01
C ILE A 101 -6.24 3.58 2.06
N HIS A 102 -7.54 3.31 2.26
CA HIS A 102 -8.55 4.37 2.36
C HIS A 102 -8.28 5.31 3.56
N PHE A 103 -7.87 4.76 4.71
CA PHE A 103 -7.50 5.56 5.87
C PHE A 103 -6.32 6.48 5.57
N ILE A 104 -5.26 5.97 4.92
CA ILE A 104 -4.09 6.76 4.54
C ILE A 104 -4.47 7.88 3.56
N ASP A 105 -5.30 7.61 2.57
CA ASP A 105 -5.78 8.61 1.61
C ASP A 105 -6.54 9.74 2.31
N GLN A 106 -7.42 9.40 3.26
CA GLN A 106 -8.17 10.37 4.06
C GLN A 106 -7.23 11.24 4.90
N VAL A 107 -6.33 10.61 5.63
CA VAL A 107 -5.38 11.31 6.53
C VAL A 107 -4.44 12.22 5.73
N ALA A 108 -3.96 11.77 4.58
CA ALA A 108 -3.14 12.58 3.69
C ALA A 108 -3.88 13.82 3.21
N LYS A 109 -5.15 13.66 2.79
CA LYS A 109 -6.01 14.76 2.38
C LYS A 109 -6.21 15.78 3.51
N ASP A 110 -6.53 15.32 4.72
CA ASP A 110 -6.77 16.16 5.88
C ASP A 110 -5.52 16.96 6.30
N SER A 111 -4.35 16.35 6.11
CA SER A 111 -3.05 16.96 6.39
C SER A 111 -2.45 17.73 5.21
N LYS A 112 -3.22 17.92 4.13
CA LYS A 112 -2.80 18.62 2.90
C LYS A 112 -1.48 18.08 2.33
N THR A 113 -1.28 16.79 2.42
CA THR A 113 -0.14 16.08 1.83
C THR A 113 -0.62 15.05 0.81
N SER A 114 0.29 14.41 0.12
CA SER A 114 -0.01 13.34 -0.84
C SER A 114 0.84 12.11 -0.56
N VAL A 115 0.25 10.95 -0.70
CA VAL A 115 1.00 9.69 -0.61
C VAL A 115 1.81 9.51 -1.89
N LYS A 116 3.11 9.29 -1.76
CA LYS A 116 4.01 9.03 -2.89
C LYS A 116 4.19 7.54 -3.13
N SER A 117 4.41 6.78 -2.08
CA SER A 117 4.56 5.33 -2.13
C SER A 117 4.21 4.69 -0.77
N MET A 118 4.11 3.36 -0.75
CA MET A 118 4.07 2.56 0.47
C MET A 118 5.43 1.90 0.66
N ARG A 119 6.04 2.11 1.80
CA ARG A 119 7.32 1.48 2.14
C ARG A 119 7.07 0.31 3.07
N ILE A 120 7.58 -0.86 2.70
CA ILE A 120 7.50 -2.10 3.49
C ILE A 120 8.84 -2.30 4.16
N TYR A 121 8.83 -2.41 5.47
CA TYR A 121 10.01 -2.64 6.30
C TYR A 121 10.01 -4.06 6.82
N LEU A 122 11.17 -4.71 6.77
CA LEU A 122 11.39 -5.97 7.48
C LEU A 122 11.59 -5.67 8.96
N GLY A 123 10.97 -6.44 9.82
CA GLY A 123 11.04 -6.31 11.27
C GLY A 123 11.20 -7.67 11.94
N LYS A 124 11.50 -7.64 13.24
CA LYS A 124 11.51 -8.82 14.11
C LYS A 124 10.89 -8.43 15.45
N TYR A 125 9.99 -9.26 15.98
CA TYR A 125 9.46 -9.05 17.32
C TYR A 125 10.53 -9.32 18.37
N PRO A 126 10.51 -8.62 19.51
CA PRO A 126 11.44 -8.90 20.61
C PRO A 126 11.33 -10.35 21.06
N ASP A 127 12.46 -10.95 21.47
CA ASP A 127 12.52 -12.34 21.94
C ASP A 127 11.77 -12.55 23.26
N LYS A 128 11.59 -11.47 24.04
CA LYS A 128 10.84 -11.48 25.31
C LYS A 128 9.81 -10.36 25.31
N GLY A 129 8.64 -10.62 25.86
CA GLY A 129 7.64 -9.58 26.06
C GLY A 129 6.85 -9.26 24.79
N SER A 130 6.28 -10.26 24.15
CA SER A 130 5.40 -10.05 23.00
C SER A 130 4.23 -9.15 23.37
N ALA A 131 4.20 -7.95 22.82
CA ALA A 131 2.99 -7.15 22.76
C ALA A 131 1.99 -7.83 21.79
N ASN A 132 0.72 -7.93 22.19
CA ASN A 132 -0.39 -8.33 21.32
C ASN A 132 -0.42 -9.80 20.84
N GLY A 133 0.07 -10.76 21.62
CA GLY A 133 -0.06 -12.19 21.30
C GLY A 133 0.76 -12.68 20.09
N LYS A 134 1.63 -11.85 19.55
CA LYS A 134 2.55 -12.20 18.47
C LYS A 134 3.64 -13.13 18.99
N ARG A 135 4.19 -14.01 18.15
CA ARG A 135 5.26 -14.92 18.54
C ARG A 135 6.53 -14.14 18.86
N PRO A 136 7.11 -14.28 20.07
CA PRO A 136 8.40 -13.68 20.38
C PRO A 136 9.48 -14.14 19.40
N GLY A 137 10.35 -13.22 18.99
CA GLY A 137 11.47 -13.53 18.10
C GLY A 137 11.10 -13.78 16.63
N SER A 138 9.83 -13.80 16.25
CA SER A 138 9.45 -14.03 14.87
C SER A 138 9.67 -12.79 13.99
N GLU A 139 9.94 -13.04 12.73
CA GLU A 139 10.03 -12.00 11.70
C GLU A 139 8.66 -11.44 11.37
N THR A 140 8.62 -10.19 10.97
CA THR A 140 7.42 -9.49 10.54
C THR A 140 7.76 -8.47 9.45
N VAL A 141 6.74 -7.87 8.87
CA VAL A 141 6.88 -6.64 8.11
C VAL A 141 5.89 -5.60 8.63
N PHE A 142 6.24 -4.35 8.49
CA PHE A 142 5.29 -3.26 8.69
C PHE A 142 5.33 -2.30 7.51
N MET A 143 4.21 -1.69 7.21
CA MET A 143 4.08 -0.74 6.12
C MET A 143 3.91 0.67 6.66
N ASN A 144 4.49 1.64 5.97
CA ASN A 144 4.26 3.05 6.25
C ASN A 144 4.18 3.86 4.94
N PRO A 145 3.23 4.80 4.82
CA PRO A 145 3.17 5.66 3.65
C PRO A 145 4.35 6.62 3.61
N THR A 146 4.72 7.01 2.41
CA THR A 146 5.74 8.05 2.20
C THR A 146 5.12 9.27 1.53
N THR A 147 5.75 10.42 1.76
CA THR A 147 5.49 11.66 1.04
C THR A 147 6.80 12.34 0.70
N ILE A 148 6.73 13.34 -0.17
CA ILE A 148 7.89 14.18 -0.51
C ILE A 148 7.86 15.42 0.37
N PHE A 149 8.89 15.58 1.18
CA PHE A 149 9.12 16.77 1.98
C PHE A 149 9.90 17.84 1.22
N ASP A 150 9.98 19.05 1.80
CA ASP A 150 10.78 20.13 1.26
C ASP A 150 12.20 19.67 0.90
N GLY A 151 12.69 20.11 -0.26
CA GLY A 151 13.97 19.68 -0.80
C GLY A 151 13.93 18.39 -1.61
N GLY A 152 12.73 17.83 -1.89
CA GLY A 152 12.55 16.67 -2.76
C GLY A 152 12.84 15.32 -2.10
N ASN A 153 13.01 15.28 -0.78
CA ASN A 153 13.31 14.04 -0.05
C ASN A 153 12.03 13.24 0.23
N GLU A 154 11.97 12.04 -0.30
CA GLU A 154 10.90 11.09 0.02
C GLU A 154 11.19 10.39 1.36
N ALA A 155 10.25 10.49 2.30
CA ALA A 155 10.37 9.84 3.60
C ALA A 155 9.03 9.32 4.10
N SER A 156 9.06 8.30 4.95
CA SER A 156 7.90 7.86 5.71
C SER A 156 7.41 8.97 6.64
N PHE A 157 6.10 9.11 6.77
CA PHE A 157 5.53 10.18 7.58
C PHE A 157 4.55 9.67 8.64
N ALA A 158 4.37 10.47 9.64
CA ALA A 158 3.35 10.39 10.68
C ALA A 158 2.55 11.69 10.67
N ILE A 159 1.47 11.74 11.42
CA ILE A 159 0.64 12.94 11.54
C ILE A 159 0.84 13.58 12.90
N GLN A 160 1.13 14.86 12.90
CA GLN A 160 1.14 15.71 14.08
C GLN A 160 -0.15 16.52 14.12
N THR A 161 -0.83 16.51 15.27
CA THR A 161 -1.96 17.40 15.52
C THR A 161 -1.42 18.66 16.22
N ASN A 162 -1.61 19.81 15.61
CA ASN A 162 -1.19 21.09 16.13
C ASN A 162 -2.14 21.60 17.23
N ALA A 163 -1.72 22.60 17.99
CA ALA A 163 -2.52 23.17 19.09
C ALA A 163 -3.85 23.79 18.63
N ASP A 164 -3.95 24.20 17.36
CA ASP A 164 -5.16 24.74 16.73
C ASP A 164 -6.10 23.66 16.18
N GLY A 165 -5.76 22.38 16.36
CA GLY A 165 -6.52 21.23 15.86
C GLY A 165 -6.26 20.87 14.40
N THR A 166 -5.40 21.61 13.69
CA THR A 166 -4.98 21.23 12.34
C THR A 166 -4.00 20.08 12.38
N THR A 167 -3.90 19.34 11.27
CA THR A 167 -2.96 18.22 11.14
C THR A 167 -1.88 18.54 10.12
N THR A 168 -0.68 18.03 10.37
CA THR A 168 0.50 18.21 9.49
C THR A 168 1.27 16.90 9.38
N ALA A 169 1.69 16.57 8.16
CA ALA A 169 2.60 15.46 7.93
C ALA A 169 4.00 15.80 8.43
N VAL A 170 4.57 14.92 9.25
CA VAL A 170 5.95 15.03 9.77
C VAL A 170 6.73 13.78 9.43
N SER A 171 8.02 13.91 9.10
CA SER A 171 8.81 12.72 8.78
C SER A 171 9.02 11.87 10.04
N VAL A 172 8.94 10.55 9.88
CA VAL A 172 9.25 9.60 10.97
C VAL A 172 10.65 9.83 11.52
N GLY A 173 11.62 10.14 10.65
CA GLY A 173 12.97 10.48 11.09
C GLY A 173 13.05 11.71 11.98
N SER A 174 12.21 12.71 11.73
CA SER A 174 12.12 13.88 12.61
C SER A 174 11.50 13.55 13.97
N VAL A 175 10.46 12.72 13.98
CA VAL A 175 9.83 12.23 15.22
C VAL A 175 10.80 11.46 16.09
N LEU A 176 11.61 10.59 15.48
CA LEU A 176 12.61 9.77 16.18
C LEU A 176 13.93 10.50 16.46
N GLY A 177 14.07 11.76 16.03
CA GLY A 177 15.32 12.51 16.18
C GLY A 177 16.49 11.99 15.31
N THR A 178 16.20 11.15 14.31
CA THR A 178 17.18 10.54 13.41
C THR A 178 17.32 11.26 12.07
N SER A 179 16.51 12.30 11.82
CA SER A 179 16.53 13.07 10.58
C SER A 179 17.79 13.91 10.47
N LYS A 180 18.62 13.64 9.46
CA LYS A 180 19.78 14.45 9.07
C LYS A 180 19.41 15.35 7.87
N LEU A 181 18.27 16.02 7.88
CA LEU A 181 17.92 16.96 6.83
C LEU A 181 18.89 18.16 6.86
N PRO A 182 19.62 18.43 5.76
CA PRO A 182 20.50 19.59 5.71
C PRO A 182 19.67 20.88 5.86
N GLY A 183 20.03 21.70 6.83
CA GLY A 183 19.58 23.09 6.89
C GLY A 183 18.36 23.43 7.74
N LYS A 184 17.72 22.49 8.42
CA LYS A 184 16.76 22.83 9.48
C LYS A 184 17.34 22.38 10.83
N ALA A 185 17.47 23.35 11.74
CA ALA A 185 17.76 23.08 13.15
C ALA A 185 16.88 21.91 13.62
N ASN A 186 17.46 21.01 14.41
CA ASN A 186 16.69 19.97 15.10
C ASN A 186 15.45 20.60 15.69
N LEU A 187 14.32 20.49 14.98
CA LEU A 187 13.03 20.63 15.59
C LEU A 187 12.94 19.45 16.53
N VAL A 188 13.45 19.63 17.75
CA VAL A 188 13.04 18.82 18.88
C VAL A 188 11.55 19.08 18.96
N LEU A 189 10.77 18.21 18.32
CA LEU A 189 9.33 18.21 18.51
C LEU A 189 9.15 18.17 20.01
N LYS A 190 8.61 19.24 20.57
CA LYS A 190 8.18 19.22 21.96
C LYS A 190 7.24 18.04 22.04
N GLN A 191 7.56 17.03 22.83
CA GLN A 191 6.84 15.77 23.00
C GLN A 191 5.42 15.97 23.59
N THR A 192 4.84 17.17 23.40
CA THR A 192 3.53 17.59 23.89
C THR A 192 2.45 17.50 22.80
N ASP A 193 2.82 17.49 21.52
CA ASP A 193 1.83 17.41 20.44
C ASP A 193 1.58 15.94 20.10
N PRO A 194 0.34 15.47 20.07
CA PRO A 194 0.03 14.07 19.79
C PRO A 194 0.47 13.71 18.37
N ILE A 195 1.35 12.71 18.29
CA ILE A 195 1.80 12.12 17.04
C ILE A 195 0.98 10.86 16.78
N GLN A 196 0.31 10.82 15.65
CA GLN A 196 -0.38 9.63 15.15
C GLN A 196 0.54 8.87 14.22
N SER A 197 0.90 7.63 14.59
CA SER A 197 1.59 6.71 13.70
C SER A 197 0.67 6.27 12.56
N LEU A 198 1.25 6.11 11.38
CA LEU A 198 0.60 5.51 10.21
C LEU A 198 1.18 4.12 9.88
N ALA A 199 2.05 3.59 10.73
CA ALA A 199 2.62 2.27 10.52
C ALA A 199 1.57 1.18 10.78
N LEU A 200 1.33 0.33 9.78
CA LEU A 200 0.51 -0.87 9.90
C LEU A 200 1.41 -2.07 10.19
N ASP A 201 1.26 -2.66 11.37
CA ASP A 201 1.90 -3.90 11.82
C ASP A 201 0.83 -4.90 12.28
N ASP A 202 -0.03 -5.29 11.39
CA ASP A 202 -0.94 -6.40 11.64
C ASP A 202 -0.97 -7.31 10.40
N LEU A 203 0.21 -7.67 9.98
CA LEU A 203 0.39 -8.53 8.83
C LEU A 203 0.30 -9.97 9.29
N GLY A 204 -0.90 -10.33 9.79
CA GLY A 204 -1.36 -11.68 9.98
C GLY A 204 -0.42 -12.62 10.75
N GLN A 205 -0.96 -13.70 11.20
CA GLN A 205 -0.14 -14.79 11.71
C GLN A 205 0.79 -15.25 10.57
N ILE A 206 2.09 -15.35 10.85
CA ILE A 206 2.98 -16.13 10.03
C ILE A 206 2.36 -17.53 9.99
N PRO A 207 1.84 -17.97 8.86
CA PRO A 207 1.34 -19.34 8.82
C PRO A 207 2.52 -20.26 9.11
N PRO A 208 2.29 -21.40 9.76
CA PRO A 208 3.27 -22.46 9.77
C PRO A 208 3.70 -22.70 8.32
N PRO A 209 4.94 -23.13 8.06
CA PRO A 209 5.39 -23.36 6.70
C PRO A 209 4.29 -24.09 5.96
N TYR A 210 3.75 -23.47 4.90
CA TYR A 210 2.68 -24.06 4.13
C TYR A 210 3.20 -25.41 3.63
N SER A 211 2.68 -26.49 4.23
CA SER A 211 2.94 -27.84 3.76
C SER A 211 2.12 -28.16 2.50
N ASN A 212 1.33 -27.18 2.05
CA ASN A 212 0.46 -27.37 0.90
C ASN A 212 1.26 -27.12 -0.37
N LYS A 213 1.35 -28.19 -1.18
CA LYS A 213 1.95 -28.16 -2.52
C LYS A 213 1.17 -27.29 -3.53
N GLU A 214 0.28 -26.43 -3.05
CA GLU A 214 -0.58 -25.57 -3.87
C GLU A 214 -0.08 -24.14 -3.98
N ASP A 215 0.90 -23.74 -3.15
CA ASP A 215 1.63 -22.48 -3.27
C ASP A 215 2.99 -22.68 -3.98
N TYR A 216 3.91 -21.74 -3.91
CA TYR A 216 5.23 -21.78 -4.58
C TYR A 216 6.17 -22.85 -4.01
#